data_9186b78cf86e9d8657b784a3df182555
#
_entry.id   9186b78cf86e9d8657b784a3df182555
#
_cell.length_a   1.000
_cell.length_b   1.000
_cell.length_c   1.000
_cell.angle_alpha   90.00
_cell.angle_beta   90.00
_cell.angle_gamma   90.00
#
_symmetry.space_group_name_H-M   'P 1'
#
loop_
_entity.id
_entity.type
_entity.pdbx_description
1 polymer ?
#
loop_
_entity_poly.entity_id
_entity_poly.type
_entity_poly.pdbx_seq_one_letter_code
_entity_poly.pdbx_strand_id
1 'polypeptide(L)'
;SEMCIRDSCWPVYSKFFDNLGPLPHHIHHMEEHAKLVGQRGKPECYYFPPQLNNHGGHFPFTFFGFEPGTTKEQVRECLVNFTKGDNKITNLSKAYRLEPGTGWDVPPGVLHAPGSLCTYEPQFASDVYAMWQSLVDDQLISESLLWKNCPEEKVGDFDYLISNMNWELNVDPEFG
;
A
#
# COMPACT_ATOMS: atom_id res chain seq x y z
N SER A 1 15.30 4.00 -34.07
CA SER A 1 15.14 3.19 -32.84
C SER A 1 14.58 3.98 -31.66
N GLU A 2 14.64 5.31 -31.66
CA GLU A 2 14.05 6.14 -30.59
C GLU A 2 12.52 6.30 -30.70
N MET A 3 11.94 6.08 -31.87
CA MET A 3 10.47 6.21 -32.06
C MET A 3 9.68 5.08 -31.40
N CYS A 4 10.23 3.88 -31.25
CA CYS A 4 9.54 2.78 -30.58
C CYS A 4 9.44 2.94 -29.06
N ILE A 5 10.28 3.78 -28.45
CA ILE A 5 10.31 3.97 -27.00
C ILE A 5 9.30 5.04 -26.56
N ARG A 6 8.90 5.95 -27.43
CA ARG A 6 7.98 7.04 -27.08
C ARG A 6 6.49 6.65 -27.06
N ASP A 7 6.09 5.64 -27.82
CA ASP A 7 4.69 5.28 -27.98
C ASP A 7 4.30 3.96 -27.32
N SER A 8 5.25 3.22 -26.75
CA SER A 8 4.99 1.97 -26.05
C SER A 8 5.71 1.91 -24.72
N CYS A 9 5.21 2.64 -23.72
CA CYS A 9 5.52 2.30 -22.36
C CYS A 9 4.97 0.89 -22.09
N TRP A 10 5.84 -0.03 -21.72
CA TRP A 10 5.38 -1.34 -21.24
C TRP A 10 4.47 -1.09 -20.03
N PRO A 11 3.19 -1.48 -20.09
CA PRO A 11 2.22 -1.02 -19.13
C PRO A 11 2.29 -1.72 -17.78
N VAL A 12 3.09 -2.80 -17.68
CA VAL A 12 3.16 -3.67 -16.50
C VAL A 12 4.60 -3.88 -16.09
N TYR A 13 4.88 -3.71 -14.82
CA TYR A 13 6.10 -4.20 -14.17
C TYR A 13 5.81 -5.49 -13.43
N SER A 14 6.82 -6.31 -13.21
CA SER A 14 6.74 -7.44 -12.31
C SER A 14 8.04 -7.57 -11.53
N LYS A 15 7.90 -7.97 -10.27
CA LYS A 15 9.03 -8.17 -9.37
C LYS A 15 8.77 -9.35 -8.44
N PHE A 16 9.85 -9.91 -7.93
CA PHE A 16 9.82 -10.76 -6.75
C PHE A 16 10.39 -9.98 -5.58
N PHE A 17 9.79 -10.13 -4.43
CA PHE A 17 10.37 -9.65 -3.19
C PHE A 17 10.20 -10.70 -2.08
N ASP A 18 11.15 -10.70 -1.16
CA ASP A 18 11.24 -11.63 -0.05
C ASP A 18 11.70 -10.84 1.18
N ASN A 19 10.80 -10.58 2.09
CA ASN A 19 11.02 -9.74 3.25
C ASN A 19 11.06 -10.57 4.53
N LEU A 20 11.89 -10.21 5.50
CA LEU A 20 11.92 -10.86 6.80
C LEU A 20 10.67 -10.55 7.64
N GLY A 21 10.05 -9.41 7.42
CA GLY A 21 8.85 -8.96 8.12
C GLY A 21 7.95 -8.13 7.19
N PRO A 22 6.83 -7.62 7.69
CA PRO A 22 5.90 -6.82 6.89
C PRO A 22 6.55 -5.51 6.47
N LEU A 23 6.21 -5.06 5.25
CA LEU A 23 6.50 -3.69 4.84
C LEU A 23 5.61 -2.71 5.60
N PRO A 24 6.00 -1.41 5.71
CA PRO A 24 5.14 -0.41 6.32
C PRO A 24 3.79 -0.32 5.62
N HIS A 25 2.71 -0.07 6.38
CA HIS A 25 1.41 0.22 5.81
C HIS A 25 1.49 1.45 4.90
N HIS A 26 1.06 1.27 3.68
CA HIS A 26 1.08 2.30 2.64
C HIS A 26 -0.14 2.18 1.73
N ILE A 27 -0.31 3.17 0.89
CA ILE A 27 -1.38 3.23 -0.09
C ILE A 27 -0.81 3.59 -1.46
N HIS A 28 -1.32 2.99 -2.51
CA HIS A 28 -1.10 3.44 -3.88
C HIS A 28 -2.25 4.33 -4.33
N HIS A 29 -1.92 5.44 -4.98
CA HIS A 29 -2.91 6.42 -5.40
C HIS A 29 -3.84 5.84 -6.48
N MET A 30 -5.12 6.16 -6.37
CA MET A 30 -6.08 5.96 -7.43
C MET A 30 -5.75 6.84 -8.64
N GLU A 31 -6.30 6.52 -9.81
CA GLU A 31 -5.97 7.18 -11.08
C GLU A 31 -6.21 8.70 -11.04
N GLU A 32 -7.31 9.14 -10.45
CA GLU A 32 -7.65 10.56 -10.33
C GLU A 32 -6.63 11.35 -9.50
N HIS A 33 -6.11 10.76 -8.43
CA HIS A 33 -5.10 11.40 -7.57
C HIS A 33 -3.71 11.33 -8.18
N ALA A 34 -3.35 10.20 -8.78
CA ALA A 34 -2.06 10.02 -9.45
C ALA A 34 -1.87 11.03 -10.61
N LYS A 35 -2.93 11.33 -11.35
CA LYS A 35 -2.90 12.33 -12.43
C LYS A 35 -2.54 13.73 -11.95
N LEU A 36 -2.88 14.11 -10.73
CA LEU A 36 -2.56 15.42 -10.18
C LEU A 36 -1.04 15.64 -10.07
N VAL A 37 -0.27 14.57 -10.01
CA VAL A 37 1.21 14.60 -9.96
C VAL A 37 1.85 14.04 -11.23
N GLY A 38 1.09 13.99 -12.34
CA GLY A 38 1.58 13.54 -13.65
C GLY A 38 1.91 12.05 -13.72
N GLN A 39 1.33 11.23 -12.84
CA GLN A 39 1.52 9.80 -12.76
C GLN A 39 0.24 9.03 -13.12
N ARG A 40 0.32 7.72 -13.12
CA ARG A 40 -0.82 6.81 -13.27
C ARG A 40 -1.14 6.15 -11.94
N GLY A 41 -2.39 5.77 -11.73
CA GLY A 41 -2.78 4.92 -10.60
C GLY A 41 -2.01 3.60 -10.61
N LYS A 42 -1.83 2.99 -9.45
CA LYS A 42 -1.04 1.76 -9.32
C LYS A 42 -1.89 0.61 -8.76
N PRO A 43 -2.68 -0.06 -9.58
CA PRO A 43 -3.18 -1.39 -9.24
C PRO A 43 -2.03 -2.40 -9.30
N GLU A 44 -2.07 -3.34 -8.38
CA GLU A 44 -1.12 -4.45 -8.31
C GLU A 44 -1.83 -5.72 -7.87
N CYS A 45 -1.14 -6.85 -7.98
CA CYS A 45 -1.61 -8.08 -7.39
C CYS A 45 -0.43 -8.89 -6.85
N TYR A 46 -0.71 -9.80 -5.93
CA TYR A 46 0.27 -10.68 -5.31
C TYR A 46 -0.01 -12.12 -5.66
N TYR A 47 1.03 -12.89 -5.83
CA TYR A 47 0.99 -14.33 -5.87
C TYR A 47 2.12 -14.89 -5.01
N PHE A 48 1.83 -15.92 -4.22
CA PHE A 48 2.78 -16.56 -3.31
C PHE A 48 3.18 -17.93 -3.85
N PRO A 49 4.26 -18.03 -4.68
CA PRO A 49 4.64 -19.29 -5.32
C PRO A 49 5.01 -20.35 -4.28
N PRO A 50 4.36 -21.54 -4.29
CA PRO A 50 4.70 -22.61 -3.33
C PRO A 50 6.15 -23.06 -3.40
N GLN A 51 6.77 -22.97 -4.58
CA GLN A 51 8.16 -23.39 -4.81
C GLN A 51 9.16 -22.49 -4.06
N LEU A 52 8.78 -21.25 -3.79
CA LEU A 52 9.61 -20.27 -3.09
C LEU A 52 9.20 -20.08 -1.63
N ASN A 53 8.08 -20.69 -1.22
CA ASN A 53 7.47 -20.56 0.10
C ASN A 53 7.27 -21.92 0.75
N ASN A 54 8.34 -22.71 0.84
CA ASN A 54 8.31 -24.05 1.48
C ASN A 54 8.25 -23.98 3.01
N HIS A 55 8.22 -22.78 3.58
CA HIS A 55 8.02 -22.47 4.99
C HIS A 55 7.20 -21.18 5.11
N GLY A 56 6.57 -20.94 6.25
CA GLY A 56 5.70 -19.79 6.45
C GLY A 56 6.40 -18.44 6.64
N GLY A 57 7.75 -18.41 6.53
CA GLY A 57 8.51 -17.19 6.85
C GLY A 57 8.40 -16.79 8.32
N HIS A 58 8.86 -15.59 8.65
CA HIS A 58 8.79 -15.07 10.01
C HIS A 58 7.44 -14.41 10.32
N PHE A 59 6.77 -13.86 9.29
CA PHE A 59 5.50 -13.18 9.42
C PHE A 59 4.58 -13.50 8.23
N PRO A 60 3.92 -14.66 8.23
CA PRO A 60 3.09 -15.13 7.12
C PRO A 60 1.70 -14.45 7.10
N PHE A 61 1.67 -13.14 7.25
CA PHE A 61 0.47 -12.32 7.23
C PHE A 61 0.65 -11.14 6.30
N THR A 62 -0.44 -10.69 5.72
CA THR A 62 -0.54 -9.42 5.02
C THR A 62 -1.65 -8.58 5.63
N PHE A 63 -1.64 -7.30 5.37
CA PHE A 63 -2.70 -6.39 5.83
C PHE A 63 -3.38 -5.77 4.64
N PHE A 64 -4.72 -5.74 4.67
CA PHE A 64 -5.54 -5.05 3.68
C PHE A 64 -6.70 -4.35 4.39
N GLY A 65 -6.82 -3.04 4.12
CA GLY A 65 -7.88 -2.22 4.68
C GLY A 65 -7.90 -2.17 6.20
N PHE A 66 -9.06 -1.92 6.74
CA PHE A 66 -9.31 -1.73 8.16
C PHE A 66 -10.32 -2.75 8.71
N GLU A 67 -10.27 -2.93 10.00
CA GLU A 67 -11.31 -3.67 10.73
C GLU A 67 -12.68 -3.02 10.49
N PRO A 68 -13.75 -3.82 10.31
CA PRO A 68 -15.11 -3.30 10.17
C PRO A 68 -15.52 -2.38 11.32
N GLY A 69 -16.09 -1.24 10.98
CA GLY A 69 -16.48 -0.21 11.95
C GLY A 69 -15.41 0.86 12.20
N THR A 70 -14.23 0.75 11.61
CA THR A 70 -13.25 1.85 11.57
C THR A 70 -13.86 3.06 10.87
N THR A 71 -13.60 4.26 11.39
CA THR A 71 -14.10 5.51 10.81
C THR A 71 -12.97 6.34 10.16
N LYS A 72 -13.35 7.22 9.24
CA LYS A 72 -12.39 8.15 8.61
C LYS A 72 -11.71 9.06 9.63
N GLU A 73 -12.43 9.44 10.68
CA GLU A 73 -11.92 10.27 11.77
C GLU A 73 -10.80 9.55 12.55
N GLN A 74 -10.96 8.26 12.83
CA GLN A 74 -9.92 7.46 13.49
C GLN A 74 -8.67 7.34 12.62
N VAL A 75 -8.83 7.08 11.32
CA VAL A 75 -7.71 7.03 10.38
C VAL A 75 -7.02 8.39 10.27
N ARG A 76 -7.80 9.47 10.15
CA ARG A 76 -7.30 10.84 10.12
C ARG A 76 -6.49 11.17 11.38
N GLU A 77 -6.95 10.77 12.56
CA GLU A 77 -6.24 10.96 13.81
C GLU A 77 -4.87 10.26 13.80
N CYS A 78 -4.79 9.04 13.28
CA CYS A 78 -3.51 8.35 13.09
C CYS A 78 -2.56 9.18 12.20
N LEU A 79 -3.04 9.71 11.08
CA LEU A 79 -2.21 10.49 10.16
C LEU A 79 -1.76 11.82 10.77
N VAL A 80 -2.62 12.53 11.49
CA VAL A 80 -2.26 13.77 12.23
C VAL A 80 -1.18 13.52 13.28
N ASN A 81 -1.14 12.32 13.83
CA ASN A 81 -0.13 11.91 14.82
C ASN A 81 1.13 11.29 14.20
N PHE A 82 1.28 11.30 12.90
CA PHE A 82 2.39 10.63 12.18
C PHE A 82 3.78 11.00 12.70
N THR A 83 4.03 12.24 13.05
CA THR A 83 5.33 12.73 13.55
C THR A 83 5.53 12.58 15.06
N LYS A 84 4.54 12.05 15.79
CA LYS A 84 4.55 11.95 17.25
C LYS A 84 4.99 10.59 17.80
N GLY A 85 5.66 9.78 17.00
CA GLY A 85 6.04 8.40 17.32
C GLY A 85 5.14 7.41 16.57
N ASP A 86 4.79 6.29 17.18
CA ASP A 86 3.88 5.31 16.59
C ASP A 86 2.46 5.90 16.48
N ASN A 87 2.00 6.09 15.26
CA ASN A 87 0.69 6.67 14.96
C ASN A 87 -0.49 5.69 15.10
N LYS A 88 -0.20 4.43 15.46
CA LYS A 88 -1.20 3.39 15.74
C LYS A 88 -2.11 2.99 14.57
N ILE A 89 -1.73 3.29 13.34
CA ILE A 89 -2.52 2.89 12.16
C ILE A 89 -2.69 1.36 12.08
N THR A 90 -1.71 0.60 12.55
CA THR A 90 -1.74 -0.86 12.61
C THR A 90 -2.85 -1.41 13.49
N ASN A 91 -3.30 -0.65 14.50
CA ASN A 91 -4.40 -1.05 15.39
C ASN A 91 -5.77 -1.03 14.70
N LEU A 92 -5.86 -0.36 13.56
CA LEU A 92 -7.08 -0.26 12.76
C LEU A 92 -7.07 -1.25 11.60
N SER A 93 -5.92 -1.83 11.27
CA SER A 93 -5.70 -2.62 10.06
C SER A 93 -6.13 -4.08 10.23
N LYS A 94 -6.78 -4.63 9.21
CA LYS A 94 -7.20 -6.03 9.17
C LYS A 94 -6.06 -6.90 8.64
N ALA A 95 -5.73 -7.97 9.38
CA ALA A 95 -4.68 -8.93 9.02
C ALA A 95 -5.26 -10.20 8.40
N TYR A 96 -4.57 -10.71 7.38
CA TYR A 96 -4.90 -11.96 6.71
C TYR A 96 -3.71 -12.90 6.73
N ARG A 97 -3.95 -14.17 7.06
CA ARG A 97 -2.93 -15.19 6.96
C ARG A 97 -2.70 -15.57 5.49
N LEU A 98 -1.44 -15.55 5.09
CA LEU A 98 -1.05 -15.92 3.73
C LEU A 98 -0.90 -17.44 3.59
N GLU A 99 -1.35 -17.94 2.44
CA GLU A 99 -1.20 -19.35 2.07
C GLU A 99 -0.44 -19.47 0.74
N PRO A 100 0.66 -20.25 0.68
CA PRO A 100 1.35 -20.48 -0.58
C PRO A 100 0.42 -21.07 -1.65
N GLY A 101 0.50 -20.57 -2.87
CA GLY A 101 -0.36 -20.94 -3.98
C GLY A 101 -1.59 -20.06 -4.15
N THR A 102 -1.80 -19.09 -3.26
CA THR A 102 -2.88 -18.10 -3.38
C THR A 102 -2.40 -16.80 -4.03
N GLY A 103 -3.34 -16.02 -4.50
CA GLY A 103 -3.11 -14.69 -5.04
C GLY A 103 -4.12 -13.69 -4.51
N TRP A 104 -3.74 -12.42 -4.51
CA TRP A 104 -4.54 -11.31 -4.01
C TRP A 104 -4.57 -10.18 -5.03
N ASP A 105 -5.74 -9.63 -5.27
CA ASP A 105 -5.87 -8.35 -5.98
C ASP A 105 -5.71 -7.20 -4.99
N VAL A 106 -4.86 -6.23 -5.35
CA VAL A 106 -4.57 -5.05 -4.53
C VAL A 106 -4.96 -3.80 -5.30
N PRO A 107 -6.24 -3.41 -5.26
CA PRO A 107 -6.71 -2.22 -5.94
C PRO A 107 -6.04 -0.95 -5.39
N PRO A 108 -5.80 0.07 -6.22
CA PRO A 108 -5.34 1.36 -5.73
C PRO A 108 -6.35 1.96 -4.75
N GLY A 109 -5.86 2.72 -3.80
CA GLY A 109 -6.68 3.29 -2.74
C GLY A 109 -6.97 2.34 -1.57
N VAL A 110 -6.45 1.11 -1.59
CA VAL A 110 -6.51 0.18 -0.44
C VAL A 110 -5.24 0.30 0.38
N LEU A 111 -5.38 0.54 1.69
CA LEU A 111 -4.26 0.49 2.63
C LEU A 111 -3.78 -0.95 2.75
N HIS A 112 -2.48 -1.16 2.61
CA HIS A 112 -1.93 -2.51 2.68
C HIS A 112 -0.50 -2.56 3.19
N ALA A 113 -0.08 -3.75 3.62
CA ALA A 113 1.29 -4.03 4.02
C ALA A 113 1.61 -5.50 3.68
N PRO A 114 2.47 -5.75 2.68
CA PRO A 114 2.91 -7.11 2.34
C PRO A 114 3.64 -7.76 3.50
N GLY A 115 3.40 -9.06 3.69
CA GLY A 115 4.05 -9.86 4.71
C GLY A 115 5.39 -10.46 4.26
N SER A 116 5.82 -11.54 4.93
CA SER A 116 7.15 -12.14 4.73
C SER A 116 7.18 -13.35 3.79
N LEU A 117 6.10 -13.69 3.12
CA LEU A 117 6.18 -14.69 2.06
C LEU A 117 6.85 -14.11 0.81
N CYS A 118 7.68 -14.90 0.14
CA CYS A 118 8.20 -14.53 -1.17
C CYS A 118 7.03 -14.30 -2.13
N THR A 119 6.95 -13.09 -2.64
CA THR A 119 5.81 -12.59 -3.40
C THR A 119 6.23 -12.29 -4.83
N TYR A 120 5.49 -12.81 -5.79
CA TYR A 120 5.50 -12.32 -7.17
C TYR A 120 4.44 -11.24 -7.29
N GLU A 121 4.87 -10.03 -7.64
CA GLU A 121 4.00 -8.86 -7.77
C GLU A 121 4.04 -8.31 -9.18
N PRO A 122 3.05 -8.60 -10.02
CA PRO A 122 2.75 -7.79 -11.20
C PRO A 122 2.00 -6.52 -10.78
N GLN A 123 2.40 -5.39 -11.36
CA GLN A 123 1.83 -4.07 -11.08
C GLN A 123 1.78 -3.22 -12.35
N PHE A 124 0.94 -2.21 -12.38
CA PHE A 124 1.03 -1.20 -13.43
C PHE A 124 2.35 -0.43 -13.31
N ALA A 125 2.86 0.05 -14.45
CA ALA A 125 4.09 0.84 -14.55
C ALA A 125 3.93 2.22 -13.91
N SER A 126 3.85 2.24 -12.59
CA SER A 126 3.70 3.42 -11.75
C SER A 126 4.37 3.18 -10.40
N ASP A 127 4.92 4.23 -9.81
CA ASP A 127 5.57 4.21 -8.50
C ASP A 127 4.91 5.14 -7.49
N VAL A 128 3.63 5.48 -7.70
CA VAL A 128 2.90 6.33 -6.75
C VAL A 128 2.60 5.58 -5.47
N TYR A 129 2.96 6.17 -4.35
CA TYR A 129 2.62 5.66 -3.01
C TYR A 129 2.72 6.75 -1.95
N ALA A 130 2.08 6.51 -0.81
CA ALA A 130 2.29 7.26 0.42
C ALA A 130 2.36 6.31 1.60
N MET A 131 3.34 6.53 2.50
CA MET A 131 3.49 5.75 3.73
C MET A 131 2.55 6.28 4.80
N TRP A 132 1.73 5.39 5.37
CA TRP A 132 0.75 5.75 6.39
C TRP A 132 1.10 5.24 7.78
N GLN A 133 2.02 4.28 7.88
CA GLN A 133 2.60 3.84 9.15
C GLN A 133 3.84 4.65 9.49
N SER A 134 3.90 5.20 10.69
CA SER A 134 4.97 6.10 11.12
C SER A 134 6.14 5.41 11.80
N LEU A 135 5.96 4.20 12.31
CA LEU A 135 6.98 3.43 13.04
C LEU A 135 7.01 1.98 12.56
N VAL A 136 8.18 1.49 12.17
CA VAL A 136 8.42 0.11 11.74
C VAL A 136 9.79 -0.33 12.26
N ASP A 137 9.87 -1.50 12.89
CA ASP A 137 11.12 -2.07 13.43
C ASP A 137 11.93 -1.05 14.27
N ASP A 138 11.23 -0.34 15.17
CA ASP A 138 11.79 0.72 16.02
C ASP A 138 12.36 1.93 15.25
N GLN A 139 12.07 2.07 13.97
CA GLN A 139 12.49 3.19 13.13
C GLN A 139 11.32 4.06 12.71
N LEU A 140 11.48 5.36 12.90
CA LEU A 140 10.50 6.34 12.44
C LEU A 140 10.59 6.52 10.93
N ILE A 141 9.44 6.48 10.28
CA ILE A 141 9.29 6.79 8.86
C ILE A 141 9.28 8.31 8.69
N SER A 142 10.01 8.80 7.69
CA SER A 142 10.03 10.23 7.38
C SER A 142 8.65 10.75 6.98
N GLU A 143 8.25 11.89 7.50
CA GLU A 143 7.01 12.59 7.12
C GLU A 143 6.95 12.89 5.61
N SER A 144 8.09 13.08 4.97
CA SER A 144 8.14 13.26 3.51
C SER A 144 7.58 12.07 2.72
N LEU A 145 7.55 10.86 3.31
CA LEU A 145 6.96 9.68 2.70
C LEU A 145 5.44 9.60 2.90
N LEU A 146 4.90 10.24 3.94
CA LEU A 146 3.45 10.42 4.08
C LEU A 146 2.90 11.32 2.97
N TRP A 147 3.63 12.38 2.63
CA TRP A 147 3.26 13.35 1.60
C TRP A 147 3.83 13.02 0.22
N LYS A 148 4.39 11.83 0.03
CA LYS A 148 4.94 11.44 -1.27
C LYS A 148 3.84 11.36 -2.33
N ASN A 149 4.15 11.88 -3.52
CA ASN A 149 3.22 12.00 -4.63
C ASN A 149 1.93 12.80 -4.30
N CYS A 150 2.03 13.70 -3.32
CA CYS A 150 0.99 14.68 -2.99
C CYS A 150 1.27 15.98 -3.78
N PRO A 151 0.24 16.63 -4.38
CA PRO A 151 0.41 17.99 -4.92
C PRO A 151 0.92 18.94 -3.85
N GLU A 152 1.82 19.86 -4.21
CA GLU A 152 2.49 20.75 -3.26
C GLU A 152 1.47 21.58 -2.44
N GLU A 153 0.42 22.07 -3.08
CA GLU A 153 -0.66 22.82 -2.44
C GLU A 153 -1.56 21.99 -1.51
N LYS A 154 -1.40 20.66 -1.51
CA LYS A 154 -2.14 19.73 -0.67
C LYS A 154 -1.32 19.17 0.50
N VAL A 155 -0.05 19.51 0.59
CA VAL A 155 0.78 19.11 1.73
C VAL A 155 0.23 19.73 3.01
N GLY A 156 -0.02 18.89 4.03
CA GLY A 156 -0.68 19.31 5.29
C GLY A 156 -2.21 19.14 5.29
N ASP A 157 -2.83 18.85 4.16
CA ASP A 157 -4.28 18.58 4.04
C ASP A 157 -4.54 17.08 4.29
N PHE A 158 -4.81 16.71 5.53
CA PHE A 158 -5.10 15.31 5.90
C PHE A 158 -6.43 14.81 5.30
N ASP A 159 -7.37 15.68 5.01
CA ASP A 159 -8.62 15.28 4.37
C ASP A 159 -8.39 14.93 2.90
N TYR A 160 -7.40 15.59 2.26
CA TYR A 160 -6.91 15.16 0.95
C TYR A 160 -6.29 13.75 1.01
N LEU A 161 -5.46 13.43 2.02
CA LEU A 161 -4.92 12.06 2.15
C LEU A 161 -6.05 11.04 2.29
N ILE A 162 -7.05 11.30 3.11
CA ILE A 162 -8.22 10.41 3.26
C ILE A 162 -8.97 10.25 1.93
N SER A 163 -9.04 11.29 1.09
CA SER A 163 -9.69 11.20 -0.22
C SER A 163 -8.98 10.27 -1.20
N ASN A 164 -7.69 9.97 -0.99
CA ASN A 164 -6.93 8.99 -1.80
C ASN A 164 -7.36 7.54 -1.55
N MET A 165 -8.22 7.29 -0.55
CA MET A 165 -8.70 5.94 -0.25
C MET A 165 -9.94 5.59 -1.04
N ASN A 166 -9.98 4.35 -1.50
CA ASN A 166 -11.24 3.68 -1.79
C ASN A 166 -11.84 3.22 -0.47
N TRP A 167 -12.62 4.10 0.16
CA TRP A 167 -13.11 3.88 1.52
C TRP A 167 -13.94 2.61 1.66
N GLU A 168 -14.83 2.36 0.71
CA GLU A 168 -15.74 1.21 0.73
C GLU A 168 -14.97 -0.11 0.74
N LEU A 169 -13.94 -0.24 -0.09
CA LEU A 169 -13.07 -1.42 -0.10
C LEU A 169 -12.25 -1.55 1.18
N ASN A 170 -11.80 -0.42 1.76
CA ASN A 170 -10.98 -0.47 2.97
C ASN A 170 -11.72 -0.96 4.22
N VAL A 171 -13.03 -0.85 4.27
CA VAL A 171 -13.86 -1.29 5.41
C VAL A 171 -14.80 -2.44 5.06
N ASP A 172 -14.65 -3.03 3.87
CA ASP A 172 -15.45 -4.15 3.41
C ASP A 172 -15.12 -5.41 4.24
N PRO A 173 -16.06 -5.99 4.97
CA PRO A 173 -15.83 -7.22 5.73
C PRO A 173 -15.55 -8.43 4.84
N GLU A 174 -15.99 -8.40 3.59
CA GLU A 174 -15.84 -9.47 2.61
C GLU A 174 -14.56 -9.30 1.73
N PHE A 175 -13.77 -8.26 1.96
CA PHE A 175 -12.49 -8.08 1.28
C PHE A 175 -11.50 -9.14 1.75
N GLY A 176 -11.09 -10.06 0.85
CA GLY A 176 -10.13 -11.14 1.09
C GLY A 176 -10.67 -12.52 0.85
#